data_14aa830b150e6e42350101ef48843738
#
_entry.id   14aa830b150e6e42350101ef48843738
#
_cell.length_a   1.000
_cell.length_b   1.000
_cell.length_c   1.000
_cell.angle_alpha   90.00
_cell.angle_beta   90.00
_cell.angle_gamma   90.00
#
_symmetry.space_group_name_H-M   'P 1'
#
loop_
_entity.id
_entity.type
_entity.pdbx_description
1 polymer ?
#
loop_
_entity_poly.entity_id
_entity_poly.type
_entity_poly.pdbx_seq_one_letter_code
_entity_poly.pdbx_strand_id
1 'polypeptide(L)'
;VQAFATYLRQERALSDRTLIQYCPFIGRFLSERFGSDTISFAALRASDVIAFIQRQAAQLSPARAKAATTALRSFLRYLRYCGEIQLDLAAAVPSVPNWSMTGIPRAIAPEHVRAVLAHCSHLTTVGRRDYAILLLLARLGLRSSEIVSLMLDSIDWEAGTIRVAGKGNHSALLPLPVEVGEAIADYLHDGRPVCSMWRRLAVS
;
A
#
# COMPACT_ATOMS: atom_id res chain seq x y z
N VAL A 1 -14.98 15.80 -6.26
CA VAL A 1 -14.12 14.68 -5.81
C VAL A 1 -13.89 13.69 -6.95
N GLN A 2 -14.93 13.37 -7.72
CA GLN A 2 -14.86 12.39 -8.81
C GLN A 2 -13.79 12.73 -9.86
N ALA A 3 -13.80 13.97 -10.38
CA ALA A 3 -12.80 14.44 -11.35
C ALA A 3 -11.37 14.34 -10.81
N PHE A 4 -11.17 14.65 -9.53
CA PHE A 4 -9.87 14.48 -8.87
C PHE A 4 -9.44 12.99 -8.79
N ALA A 5 -10.38 12.09 -8.47
CA ALA A 5 -10.09 10.65 -8.45
C ALA A 5 -9.69 10.14 -9.85
N THR A 6 -10.37 10.60 -10.91
CA THR A 6 -10.02 10.28 -12.30
C THR A 6 -8.62 10.77 -12.66
N TYR A 7 -8.30 12.04 -12.31
CA TYR A 7 -6.96 12.60 -12.49
C TYR A 7 -5.88 11.78 -11.78
N LEU A 8 -6.12 11.42 -10.51
CA LEU A 8 -5.14 10.61 -9.75
C LEU A 8 -4.90 9.24 -10.38
N ARG A 9 -5.95 8.63 -10.94
CA ARG A 9 -5.86 7.31 -11.58
C ARG A 9 -5.18 7.39 -12.95
N GLN A 10 -5.60 8.30 -13.80
CA GLN A 10 -5.18 8.36 -15.20
C GLN A 10 -3.86 9.10 -15.38
N GLU A 11 -3.70 10.27 -14.76
CA GLU A 11 -2.52 11.12 -14.96
C GLU A 11 -1.39 10.84 -13.96
N ARG A 12 -1.74 10.39 -12.75
CA ARG A 12 -0.76 10.13 -11.70
C ARG A 12 -0.52 8.64 -11.43
N ALA A 13 -1.22 7.75 -12.14
CA ALA A 13 -1.12 6.30 -12.02
C ALA A 13 -1.17 5.80 -10.56
N LEU A 14 -1.98 6.46 -9.70
CA LEU A 14 -2.13 6.06 -8.32
C LEU A 14 -3.09 4.87 -8.19
N SER A 15 -2.77 3.95 -7.27
CA SER A 15 -3.59 2.79 -6.98
C SER A 15 -4.95 3.16 -6.39
N ASP A 16 -5.96 2.33 -6.63
CA ASP A 16 -7.31 2.49 -6.04
C ASP A 16 -7.26 2.56 -4.52
N ARG A 17 -6.34 1.85 -3.87
CA ARG A 17 -6.11 1.93 -2.43
C ARG A 17 -5.76 3.34 -1.98
N THR A 18 -4.98 4.09 -2.76
CA THR A 18 -4.65 5.48 -2.48
C THR A 18 -5.88 6.39 -2.65
N LEU A 19 -6.69 6.13 -3.68
CA LEU A 19 -7.91 6.89 -3.91
C LEU A 19 -8.93 6.69 -2.77
N ILE A 20 -9.11 5.44 -2.32
CA ILE A 20 -9.97 5.11 -1.16
C ILE A 20 -9.51 5.87 0.10
N GLN A 21 -8.22 6.12 0.26
CA GLN A 21 -7.72 6.90 1.39
C GLN A 21 -7.90 8.41 1.18
N TYR A 22 -7.69 8.93 -0.01
CA TYR A 22 -7.67 10.37 -0.28
C TYR A 22 -9.07 10.97 -0.43
N CYS A 23 -9.94 10.34 -1.23
CA CYS A 23 -11.23 10.91 -1.58
C CYS A 23 -12.13 11.21 -0.37
N PRO A 24 -12.21 10.39 0.68
CA PRO A 24 -13.01 10.71 1.86
C PRO A 24 -12.55 11.97 2.60
N PHE A 25 -11.21 12.20 2.67
CA PHE A 25 -10.67 13.42 3.28
C PHE A 25 -11.05 14.67 2.48
N ILE A 26 -10.94 14.57 1.15
CA ILE A 26 -11.32 15.67 0.28
C ILE A 26 -12.83 15.95 0.35
N GLY A 27 -13.65 14.89 0.35
CA GLY A 27 -15.09 15.01 0.55
C GLY A 27 -15.44 15.74 1.85
N ARG A 28 -14.80 15.34 2.97
CA ARG A 28 -14.98 16.00 4.28
C ARG A 28 -14.53 17.45 4.26
N PHE A 29 -13.37 17.75 3.66
CA PHE A 29 -12.89 19.11 3.53
C PHE A 29 -13.90 20.01 2.80
N LEU A 30 -14.42 19.54 1.68
CA LEU A 30 -15.40 20.29 0.89
C LEU A 30 -16.73 20.45 1.63
N SER A 31 -17.22 19.39 2.29
CA SER A 31 -18.45 19.47 3.09
C SER A 31 -18.31 20.41 4.29
N GLU A 32 -17.17 20.39 5.00
CA GLU A 32 -16.95 21.31 6.12
C GLU A 32 -16.81 22.77 5.68
N ARG A 33 -16.25 23.01 4.49
CA ARG A 33 -16.01 24.37 3.99
C ARG A 33 -17.24 24.98 3.30
N PHE A 34 -17.98 24.19 2.55
CA PHE A 34 -19.08 24.69 1.71
C PHE A 34 -20.46 24.23 2.18
N GLY A 35 -20.53 23.17 3.00
CA GLY A 35 -21.83 22.64 3.45
C GLY A 35 -22.69 22.19 2.28
N SER A 36 -23.91 22.78 2.22
CA SER A 36 -24.86 22.61 1.12
C SER A 36 -24.75 23.69 0.04
N ASP A 37 -23.85 24.67 0.22
CA ASP A 37 -23.69 25.78 -0.72
C ASP A 37 -23.00 25.35 -2.01
N THR A 38 -23.15 26.16 -3.04
CA THR A 38 -22.43 25.95 -4.30
C THR A 38 -20.92 26.05 -4.07
N ILE A 39 -20.18 25.03 -4.51
CA ILE A 39 -18.74 24.99 -4.35
C ILE A 39 -18.09 26.05 -5.26
N SER A 40 -17.46 27.06 -4.64
CA SER A 40 -16.65 28.06 -5.32
C SER A 40 -15.19 27.94 -4.87
N PHE A 41 -14.36 27.31 -5.69
CA PHE A 41 -12.96 27.13 -5.35
C PHE A 41 -12.18 28.44 -5.29
N ALA A 42 -12.60 29.47 -6.03
CA ALA A 42 -12.01 30.82 -5.96
C ALA A 42 -12.15 31.47 -4.56
N ALA A 43 -13.13 31.03 -3.75
CA ALA A 43 -13.31 31.50 -2.38
C ALA A 43 -12.44 30.79 -1.34
N LEU A 44 -11.67 29.76 -1.73
CA LEU A 44 -10.76 29.05 -0.83
C LEU A 44 -9.60 29.95 -0.39
N ARG A 45 -9.31 29.92 0.90
CA ARG A 45 -8.20 30.64 1.53
C ARG A 45 -7.29 29.73 2.31
N ALA A 46 -6.05 30.17 2.54
CA ALA A 46 -5.09 29.42 3.36
C ALA A 46 -5.61 29.14 4.77
N SER A 47 -6.39 30.06 5.35
CA SER A 47 -7.05 29.89 6.65
C SER A 47 -7.99 28.67 6.70
N ASP A 48 -8.74 28.42 5.61
CA ASP A 48 -9.66 27.29 5.52
C ASP A 48 -8.89 25.95 5.57
N VAL A 49 -7.78 25.90 4.84
CA VAL A 49 -6.88 24.75 4.78
C VAL A 49 -6.26 24.46 6.15
N ILE A 50 -5.72 25.49 6.80
CA ILE A 50 -5.07 25.37 8.12
C ILE A 50 -6.08 24.94 9.18
N ALA A 51 -7.22 25.60 9.24
CA ALA A 51 -8.27 25.30 10.22
C ALA A 51 -8.81 23.87 10.07
N PHE A 52 -8.99 23.40 8.84
CA PHE A 52 -9.39 22.00 8.59
C PHE A 52 -8.35 21.01 9.11
N ILE A 53 -7.08 21.21 8.77
CA ILE A 53 -6.00 20.30 9.22
C ILE A 53 -5.88 20.31 10.74
N GLN A 54 -5.97 21.46 11.40
CA GLN A 54 -5.90 21.54 12.87
C GLN A 54 -7.04 20.75 13.52
N ARG A 55 -8.28 20.87 13.04
CA ARG A 55 -9.41 20.08 13.54
C ARG A 55 -9.20 18.58 13.32
N GLN A 56 -8.74 18.19 12.13
CA GLN A 56 -8.54 16.78 11.81
C GLN A 56 -7.36 16.18 12.62
N ALA A 57 -6.27 16.93 12.81
CA ALA A 57 -5.11 16.46 13.55
C ALA A 57 -5.42 16.08 15.00
N ALA A 58 -6.37 16.78 15.63
CA ALA A 58 -6.82 16.47 16.99
C ALA A 58 -7.56 15.13 17.12
N GLN A 59 -8.11 14.62 16.00
CA GLN A 59 -8.95 13.42 15.97
C GLN A 59 -8.29 12.21 15.31
N LEU A 60 -7.14 12.41 14.65
CA LEU A 60 -6.49 11.39 13.86
C LEU A 60 -5.17 10.92 14.47
N SER A 61 -4.84 9.66 14.26
CA SER A 61 -3.48 9.20 14.52
C SER A 61 -2.47 9.94 13.62
N PRO A 62 -1.19 10.09 14.05
CA PRO A 62 -0.17 10.80 13.26
C PRO A 62 -0.05 10.29 11.82
N ALA A 63 -0.15 8.98 11.60
CA ALA A 63 -0.10 8.38 10.27
C ALA A 63 -1.30 8.82 9.40
N ARG A 64 -2.51 8.84 9.96
CA ARG A 64 -3.72 9.31 9.27
C ARG A 64 -3.69 10.81 9.02
N ALA A 65 -3.20 11.59 9.97
CA ALA A 65 -3.02 13.04 9.81
C ALA A 65 -2.04 13.34 8.66
N LYS A 66 -0.93 12.59 8.57
CA LYS A 66 0.01 12.70 7.45
C LYS A 66 -0.65 12.33 6.11
N ALA A 67 -1.44 11.26 6.07
CA ALA A 67 -2.17 10.90 4.85
C ALA A 67 -3.18 11.99 4.44
N ALA A 68 -3.89 12.57 5.40
CA ALA A 68 -4.84 13.67 5.18
C ALA A 68 -4.15 14.92 4.60
N THR A 69 -3.02 15.35 5.17
CA THR A 69 -2.24 16.48 4.66
C THR A 69 -1.70 16.22 3.26
N THR A 70 -1.28 14.98 2.99
CA THR A 70 -0.81 14.59 1.64
C THR A 70 -1.94 14.61 0.63
N ALA A 71 -3.12 14.09 0.98
CA ALA A 71 -4.31 14.11 0.13
C ALA A 71 -4.74 15.54 -0.18
N LEU A 72 -4.82 16.41 0.84
CA LEU A 72 -5.23 17.80 0.68
C LEU A 72 -4.24 18.60 -0.17
N ARG A 73 -2.94 18.41 0.06
CA ARG A 73 -1.88 19.04 -0.76
C ARG A 73 -1.98 18.59 -2.23
N SER A 74 -2.25 17.31 -2.47
CA SER A 74 -2.44 16.77 -3.81
C SER A 74 -3.68 17.37 -4.49
N PHE A 75 -4.78 17.52 -3.76
CA PHE A 75 -6.03 18.11 -4.26
C PHE A 75 -5.88 19.59 -4.60
N LEU A 76 -5.23 20.37 -3.73
CA LEU A 76 -5.01 21.79 -3.96
C LEU A 76 -4.08 22.04 -5.19
N ARG A 77 -3.07 21.19 -5.39
CA ARG A 77 -2.26 21.22 -6.60
C ARG A 77 -3.06 20.88 -7.86
N TYR A 78 -3.98 19.91 -7.76
CA TYR A 78 -4.89 19.57 -8.84
C TYR A 78 -5.81 20.75 -9.19
N LEU A 79 -6.42 21.42 -8.20
CA LEU A 79 -7.25 22.61 -8.43
C LEU A 79 -6.46 23.73 -9.13
N ARG A 80 -5.20 23.94 -8.73
CA ARG A 80 -4.33 24.91 -9.37
C ARG A 80 -3.99 24.52 -10.82
N TYR A 81 -3.73 23.24 -11.03
CA TYR A 81 -3.49 22.71 -12.38
C TYR A 81 -4.69 22.89 -13.32
N CYS A 82 -5.91 22.70 -12.81
CA CYS A 82 -7.15 22.94 -13.54
C CYS A 82 -7.51 24.43 -13.69
N GLY A 83 -6.75 25.37 -13.09
CA GLY A 83 -7.04 26.78 -13.12
C GLY A 83 -8.18 27.23 -12.19
N GLU A 84 -8.70 26.33 -11.35
CA GLU A 84 -9.81 26.63 -10.41
C GLU A 84 -9.36 27.55 -9.26
N ILE A 85 -8.08 27.57 -8.93
CA ILE A 85 -7.45 28.45 -7.96
C ILE A 85 -6.16 29.04 -8.54
N GLN A 86 -5.90 30.32 -8.25
CA GLN A 86 -4.68 31.00 -8.68
C GLN A 86 -3.55 30.90 -7.64
N LEU A 87 -3.93 30.93 -6.36
CA LEU A 87 -2.99 30.90 -5.24
C LEU A 87 -2.46 29.48 -4.99
N ASP A 88 -1.19 29.38 -4.60
CA ASP A 88 -0.63 28.10 -4.15
C ASP A 88 -1.06 27.76 -2.72
N LEU A 89 -2.30 27.36 -2.58
CA LEU A 89 -2.85 26.91 -1.28
C LEU A 89 -2.22 25.60 -0.80
N ALA A 90 -1.56 24.84 -1.67
CA ALA A 90 -0.85 23.60 -1.27
C ALA A 90 0.35 23.91 -0.37
N ALA A 91 0.97 25.09 -0.50
CA ALA A 91 2.04 25.53 0.38
C ALA A 91 1.55 25.84 1.79
N ALA A 92 0.28 26.23 1.96
CA ALA A 92 -0.32 26.49 3.27
C ALA A 92 -0.65 25.22 4.08
N VAL A 93 -0.61 24.03 3.45
CA VAL A 93 -0.85 22.76 4.15
C VAL A 93 0.30 22.47 5.12
N PRO A 94 0.08 22.47 6.45
CA PRO A 94 1.13 22.27 7.42
C PRO A 94 1.76 20.87 7.28
N SER A 95 3.05 20.78 7.56
CA SER A 95 3.75 19.50 7.65
C SER A 95 3.40 18.83 8.97
N VAL A 96 2.92 17.59 8.90
CA VAL A 96 2.74 16.76 10.10
C VAL A 96 4.03 15.95 10.29
N PRO A 97 4.82 16.22 11.32
CA PRO A 97 6.02 15.44 11.60
C PRO A 97 5.62 13.99 11.88
N ASN A 98 6.27 13.06 11.20
CA ASN A 98 6.10 11.64 11.49
C ASN A 98 7.38 11.12 12.15
N TRP A 99 7.44 11.27 13.44
CA TRP A 99 8.54 10.78 14.28
C TRP A 99 8.48 9.26 14.52
N SER A 100 7.66 8.53 13.77
CA SER A 100 7.56 7.06 13.91
C SER A 100 8.87 6.33 13.61
N MET A 101 9.85 7.01 13.00
CA MET A 101 11.20 6.48 12.78
C MET A 101 12.21 6.96 13.81
N THR A 102 11.79 7.20 15.06
CA THR A 102 12.71 7.54 16.15
C THR A 102 13.58 6.37 16.62
N GLY A 103 13.46 5.21 15.98
CA GLY A 103 14.31 4.04 16.19
C GLY A 103 14.94 3.56 14.90
N ILE A 104 16.16 3.05 15.00
CA ILE A 104 16.79 2.25 13.95
C ILE A 104 15.79 1.15 13.52
N PRO A 105 15.63 0.84 12.23
CA PRO A 105 14.80 -0.27 11.80
C PRO A 105 15.15 -1.52 12.62
N ARG A 106 14.19 -2.03 13.38
CA ARG A 106 14.42 -3.21 14.22
C ARG A 106 14.47 -4.41 13.29
N ALA A 107 15.66 -4.86 12.98
CA ALA A 107 15.85 -6.17 12.38
C ALA A 107 15.38 -7.22 13.39
N ILE A 108 14.63 -8.21 12.91
CA ILE A 108 14.30 -9.39 13.69
C ILE A 108 15.60 -10.22 13.80
N ALA A 109 15.99 -10.60 15.01
CA ALA A 109 17.16 -11.41 15.21
C ALA A 109 17.03 -12.76 14.47
N PRO A 110 18.12 -13.27 13.86
CA PRO A 110 18.07 -14.50 13.04
C PRO A 110 17.52 -15.72 13.79
N GLU A 111 17.76 -15.81 15.10
CA GLU A 111 17.21 -16.86 15.97
C GLU A 111 15.70 -16.81 16.09
N HIS A 112 15.11 -15.61 16.14
CA HIS A 112 13.67 -15.46 16.16
C HIS A 112 13.04 -15.83 14.81
N VAL A 113 13.68 -15.47 13.70
CA VAL A 113 13.23 -15.90 12.36
C VAL A 113 13.24 -17.43 12.27
N ARG A 114 14.31 -18.07 12.72
CA ARG A 114 14.41 -19.54 12.75
C ARG A 114 13.36 -20.17 13.65
N ALA A 115 13.11 -19.60 14.82
CA ALA A 115 12.08 -20.10 15.73
C ALA A 115 10.66 -20.02 15.12
N VAL A 116 10.34 -18.91 14.43
CA VAL A 116 9.05 -18.76 13.72
C VAL A 116 8.90 -19.78 12.60
N LEU A 117 9.94 -19.97 11.79
CA LEU A 117 9.94 -20.98 10.72
C LEU A 117 9.78 -22.40 11.28
N ALA A 118 10.49 -22.72 12.36
CA ALA A 118 10.41 -24.04 13.01
C ALA A 118 9.05 -24.31 13.67
N HIS A 119 8.26 -23.27 13.95
CA HIS A 119 6.91 -23.44 14.52
C HIS A 119 5.87 -23.84 13.46
N CYS A 120 6.18 -23.68 12.18
CA CYS A 120 5.27 -24.08 11.10
C CYS A 120 5.20 -25.60 11.00
N SER A 121 4.00 -26.16 11.08
CA SER A 121 3.80 -27.60 10.94
C SER A 121 3.84 -28.02 9.47
N HIS A 122 4.80 -28.85 9.10
CA HIS A 122 4.86 -29.45 7.75
C HIS A 122 3.84 -30.56 7.53
N LEU A 123 3.08 -30.94 8.57
CA LEU A 123 2.06 -31.99 8.50
C LEU A 123 0.68 -31.46 8.07
N THR A 124 0.48 -30.15 8.12
CA THR A 124 -0.81 -29.53 7.77
C THR A 124 -0.69 -28.68 6.51
N THR A 125 -1.76 -28.62 5.73
CA THR A 125 -1.86 -27.77 4.52
C THR A 125 -1.57 -26.29 4.82
N VAL A 126 -2.12 -25.80 5.94
CA VAL A 126 -1.92 -24.42 6.41
C VAL A 126 -0.47 -24.19 6.82
N GLY A 127 0.12 -25.13 7.55
CA GLY A 127 1.50 -24.98 8.00
C GLY A 127 2.52 -24.99 6.86
N ARG A 128 2.33 -25.83 5.82
CA ARG A 128 3.17 -25.80 4.59
C ARG A 128 3.03 -24.46 3.87
N ARG A 129 1.80 -23.96 3.72
CA ARG A 129 1.55 -22.64 3.13
C ARG A 129 2.27 -21.53 3.89
N ASP A 130 2.08 -21.50 5.20
CA ASP A 130 2.64 -20.46 6.06
C ASP A 130 4.16 -20.52 6.08
N TYR A 131 4.74 -21.71 6.08
CA TYR A 131 6.19 -21.90 5.96
C TYR A 131 6.74 -21.34 4.64
N ALA A 132 6.11 -21.65 3.50
CA ALA A 132 6.51 -21.12 2.20
C ALA A 132 6.40 -19.57 2.15
N ILE A 133 5.31 -19.00 2.69
CA ILE A 133 5.13 -17.56 2.79
C ILE A 133 6.23 -16.91 3.63
N LEU A 134 6.51 -17.48 4.81
CA LEU A 134 7.52 -16.95 5.72
C LEU A 134 8.93 -17.03 5.13
N LEU A 135 9.24 -18.08 4.37
CA LEU A 135 10.51 -18.19 3.65
C LEU A 135 10.63 -17.13 2.55
N LEU A 136 9.58 -16.89 1.76
CA LEU A 136 9.54 -15.81 0.77
C LEU A 136 9.80 -14.44 1.42
N LEU A 137 9.21 -14.17 2.59
CA LEU A 137 9.46 -12.96 3.36
C LEU A 137 10.89 -12.88 3.86
N ALA A 138 11.39 -13.96 4.47
CA ALA A 138 12.67 -13.97 5.19
C ALA A 138 13.88 -14.02 4.25
N ARG A 139 13.80 -14.77 3.13
CA ARG A 139 14.91 -15.00 2.21
C ARG A 139 14.97 -14.04 1.03
N LEU A 140 13.80 -13.69 0.50
CA LEU A 140 13.70 -12.81 -0.66
C LEU A 140 13.29 -11.38 -0.28
N GLY A 141 12.89 -11.13 0.96
CA GLY A 141 12.47 -9.80 1.42
C GLY A 141 11.21 -9.28 0.72
N LEU A 142 10.37 -10.18 0.21
CA LEU A 142 9.17 -9.80 -0.52
C LEU A 142 8.16 -9.09 0.40
N ARG A 143 7.43 -8.15 -0.16
CA ARG A 143 6.30 -7.53 0.55
C ARG A 143 5.10 -8.47 0.55
N SER A 144 4.26 -8.39 1.57
CA SER A 144 3.03 -9.20 1.66
C SER A 144 2.16 -9.09 0.40
N SER A 145 2.04 -7.89 -0.18
CA SER A 145 1.29 -7.68 -1.42
C SER A 145 1.93 -8.37 -2.64
N GLU A 146 3.24 -8.46 -2.68
CA GLU A 146 3.98 -9.16 -3.74
C GLU A 146 3.74 -10.66 -3.65
N ILE A 147 3.75 -11.23 -2.44
CA ILE A 147 3.45 -12.66 -2.23
C ILE A 147 2.00 -12.99 -2.63
N VAL A 148 1.04 -12.18 -2.19
CA VAL A 148 -0.39 -12.38 -2.55
C VAL A 148 -0.63 -12.31 -4.06
N SER A 149 0.16 -11.55 -4.79
CA SER A 149 0.06 -11.42 -6.25
C SER A 149 0.85 -12.45 -7.05
N LEU A 150 1.64 -13.32 -6.38
CA LEU A 150 2.41 -14.36 -7.07
C LEU A 150 1.48 -15.33 -7.80
N MET A 151 1.85 -15.64 -9.02
CA MET A 151 1.19 -16.61 -9.89
C MET A 151 2.12 -17.82 -10.07
N LEU A 152 1.59 -18.97 -10.40
CA LEU A 152 2.41 -20.15 -10.72
C LEU A 152 3.35 -19.88 -11.90
N ASP A 153 2.88 -19.14 -12.88
CA ASP A 153 3.63 -18.74 -14.07
C ASP A 153 4.75 -17.71 -13.75
N SER A 154 4.80 -17.24 -12.50
CA SER A 154 5.88 -16.34 -12.05
C SER A 154 7.15 -17.08 -11.66
N ILE A 155 7.09 -18.40 -11.53
CA ILE A 155 8.24 -19.24 -11.14
C ILE A 155 8.74 -19.98 -12.36
N ASP A 156 10.01 -19.75 -12.67
CA ASP A 156 10.75 -20.54 -13.64
C ASP A 156 11.60 -21.56 -12.88
N TRP A 157 11.11 -22.80 -12.86
CA TRP A 157 11.73 -23.90 -12.12
C TRP A 157 13.04 -24.36 -12.75
N GLU A 158 13.16 -24.26 -14.09
CA GLU A 158 14.36 -24.66 -14.80
C GLU A 158 15.49 -23.64 -14.62
N ALA A 159 15.15 -22.35 -14.76
CA ALA A 159 16.11 -21.27 -14.55
C ALA A 159 16.35 -20.95 -13.06
N GLY A 160 15.58 -21.52 -12.15
CA GLY A 160 15.67 -21.23 -10.70
C GLY A 160 15.41 -19.76 -10.38
N THR A 161 14.39 -19.16 -11.01
CA THR A 161 14.08 -17.74 -10.83
C THR A 161 12.60 -17.51 -10.53
N ILE A 162 12.31 -16.38 -9.88
CA ILE A 162 10.96 -15.94 -9.56
C ILE A 162 10.75 -14.50 -10.01
N ARG A 163 9.67 -14.25 -10.75
CA ARG A 163 9.24 -12.90 -11.18
C ARG A 163 8.28 -12.32 -10.19
N VAL A 164 8.60 -11.16 -9.65
CA VAL A 164 7.80 -10.47 -8.63
C VAL A 164 7.28 -9.15 -9.19
N ALA A 165 5.97 -8.94 -9.08
CA ALA A 165 5.34 -7.69 -9.47
C ALA A 165 5.53 -6.64 -8.36
N GLY A 166 6.33 -5.62 -8.62
CA GLY A 166 6.59 -4.52 -7.71
C GLY A 166 5.60 -3.36 -7.86
N LYS A 167 5.82 -2.30 -7.09
CA LYS A 167 5.01 -1.08 -7.13
C LYS A 167 5.19 -0.35 -8.48
N GLY A 168 4.09 0.10 -9.09
CA GLY A 168 4.13 0.90 -10.33
C GLY A 168 4.30 0.07 -11.60
N ASN A 169 3.82 -1.16 -11.59
CA ASN A 169 3.89 -2.08 -12.74
C ASN A 169 5.31 -2.50 -13.15
N HIS A 170 6.30 -2.29 -12.26
CA HIS A 170 7.64 -2.83 -12.45
C HIS A 170 7.67 -4.29 -12.01
N SER A 171 8.34 -5.14 -12.76
CA SER A 171 8.62 -6.51 -12.35
C SER A 171 10.12 -6.67 -12.08
N ALA A 172 10.45 -7.42 -11.04
CA ALA A 172 11.81 -7.83 -10.73
C ALA A 172 11.93 -9.35 -10.92
N LEU A 173 13.03 -9.78 -11.51
CA LEU A 173 13.42 -11.19 -11.57
C LEU A 173 14.44 -11.43 -10.46
N LEU A 174 14.14 -12.37 -9.57
CA LEU A 174 14.98 -12.71 -8.43
C LEU A 174 15.43 -14.18 -8.55
N PRO A 175 16.62 -14.54 -8.08
CA PRO A 175 17.00 -15.94 -7.94
C PRO A 175 16.06 -16.61 -6.91
N LEU A 176 15.66 -17.85 -7.18
CA LEU A 176 14.86 -18.66 -6.28
C LEU A 176 15.77 -19.58 -5.48
N PRO A 177 16.03 -19.33 -4.19
CA PRO A 177 16.81 -20.23 -3.37
C PRO A 177 16.17 -21.63 -3.29
N VAL A 178 16.97 -22.66 -3.27
CA VAL A 178 16.50 -24.06 -3.26
C VAL A 178 15.49 -24.31 -2.15
N GLU A 179 15.79 -23.88 -0.91
CA GLU A 179 14.91 -24.04 0.25
C GLU A 179 13.52 -23.37 0.06
N VAL A 180 13.48 -22.23 -0.66
CA VAL A 180 12.22 -21.53 -0.96
C VAL A 180 11.45 -22.28 -2.03
N GLY A 181 12.15 -22.75 -3.07
CA GLY A 181 11.56 -23.55 -4.14
C GLY A 181 10.94 -24.84 -3.61
N GLU A 182 11.68 -25.57 -2.78
CA GLU A 182 11.21 -26.80 -2.13
C GLU A 182 9.96 -26.56 -1.26
N ALA A 183 9.96 -25.51 -0.44
CA ALA A 183 8.81 -25.19 0.39
C ALA A 183 7.56 -24.81 -0.43
N ILE A 184 7.73 -24.12 -1.55
CA ILE A 184 6.65 -23.83 -2.49
C ILE A 184 6.15 -25.13 -3.15
N ALA A 185 7.05 -26.00 -3.60
CA ALA A 185 6.70 -27.28 -4.22
C ALA A 185 5.92 -28.17 -3.25
N ASP A 186 6.38 -28.28 -1.99
CA ASP A 186 5.68 -29.03 -0.95
C ASP A 186 4.26 -28.51 -0.68
N TYR A 187 4.10 -27.19 -0.63
CA TYR A 187 2.78 -26.60 -0.50
C TYR A 187 1.90 -26.88 -1.71
N LEU A 188 2.43 -26.79 -2.92
CA LEU A 188 1.67 -27.03 -4.15
C LEU A 188 1.25 -28.49 -4.31
N HIS A 189 2.11 -29.41 -3.90
CA HIS A 189 1.87 -30.85 -4.01
C HIS A 189 0.87 -31.34 -2.95
N ASP A 190 1.14 -31.06 -1.68
CA ASP A 190 0.42 -31.68 -0.56
C ASP A 190 -0.43 -30.70 0.28
N GLY A 191 -0.34 -29.39 0.01
CA GLY A 191 -0.97 -28.37 0.82
C GLY A 191 -2.05 -27.57 0.11
N ARG A 192 -2.01 -27.49 -1.21
CA ARG A 192 -2.96 -26.66 -1.95
C ARG A 192 -4.25 -27.41 -2.23
N PRO A 193 -5.44 -26.85 -1.86
CA PRO A 193 -6.72 -27.43 -2.27
C PRO A 193 -6.79 -27.56 -3.80
N VAL A 194 -7.19 -28.72 -4.28
CA VAL A 194 -7.39 -28.96 -5.72
C VAL A 194 -8.65 -28.19 -6.15
N CYS A 195 -8.47 -26.94 -6.55
CA CYS A 195 -9.52 -26.13 -7.12
C CYS A 195 -9.13 -25.73 -8.53
N SER A 196 -9.93 -26.14 -9.51
CA SER A 196 -9.67 -25.93 -10.95
C SER A 196 -9.69 -24.46 -11.38
N MET A 197 -9.99 -23.51 -10.50
CA MET A 197 -10.20 -22.09 -10.85
C MET A 197 -9.13 -21.11 -10.35
N TRP A 198 -8.11 -21.53 -9.60
CA TRP A 198 -7.17 -20.58 -9.01
C TRP A 198 -5.75 -20.76 -9.51
N ARG A 199 -5.31 -19.90 -10.41
CA ARG A 199 -3.90 -19.78 -10.83
C ARG A 199 -3.03 -19.00 -9.85
N ARG A 200 -3.61 -18.38 -8.82
CA ARG A 200 -2.88 -17.61 -7.82
C ARG A 200 -2.45 -18.49 -6.65
N LEU A 201 -1.30 -18.20 -6.06
CA LEU A 201 -0.94 -18.64 -4.73
C LEU A 201 -1.84 -17.91 -3.72
N ALA A 202 -3.17 -18.12 -3.82
CA ALA A 202 -4.12 -17.35 -3.06
C ALA A 202 -4.00 -17.67 -1.58
N VAL A 203 -3.66 -16.65 -0.84
CA VAL A 203 -3.90 -16.56 0.59
C VAL A 203 -5.36 -16.17 0.74
N SER A 204 -6.25 -17.10 1.00
CA SER A 204 -7.58 -16.85 1.52
C SER A 204 -7.55 -16.87 3.03
#